data_54576ba02637bd26119f866a59c453a4
#
_entry.id   54576ba02637bd26119f866a59c453a4
#
_cell.length_a   1.000
_cell.length_b   1.000
_cell.length_c   1.000
_cell.angle_alpha   90.00
_cell.angle_beta   90.00
_cell.angle_gamma   90.00
#
_symmetry.space_group_name_H-M   'P 1'
#
loop_
_entity.id
_entity.type
_entity.pdbx_description
1 polymer ?
#
loop_
_entity_poly.entity_id
_entity_poly.type
_entity_poly.pdbx_seq_one_letter_code
_entity_poly.pdbx_strand_id
1 'polypeptide(L)'
;MRILGIDYGDARVGVAITDELEITAQGLETIPNSSDKFILKRLEEIVNNYNVKVIVVGMPFNMNGTKGERVEITEKFIHKLKCKFNTIKIEAVDERLTTVAAHKTMNFLDINKKKKRSIVDTISAQYILETYINKK
;
A
#
# COMPACT_ATOMS: atom_id res chain seq x y z
N MET A 1 0.08 -18.76 1.65
CA MET A 1 -0.59 -17.53 2.13
C MET A 1 0.00 -16.31 1.46
N ARG A 2 -0.73 -15.22 1.41
CA ARG A 2 -0.28 -14.02 0.67
C ARG A 2 -0.07 -12.84 1.60
N ILE A 3 0.73 -11.89 1.14
CA ILE A 3 0.99 -10.63 1.83
C ILE A 3 0.38 -9.51 0.98
N LEU A 4 -0.33 -8.59 1.61
CA LEU A 4 -0.97 -7.46 0.93
C LEU A 4 -0.17 -6.20 1.20
N GLY A 5 0.11 -5.43 0.14
CA GLY A 5 0.81 -4.14 0.26
C GLY A 5 -0.16 -2.99 -0.01
N ILE A 6 -0.08 -1.92 0.78
CA ILE A 6 -0.97 -0.78 0.67
C ILE A 6 -0.18 0.53 0.62
N ASP A 7 -0.49 1.35 -0.38
CA ASP A 7 -0.03 2.74 -0.46
C ASP A 7 -1.25 3.62 -0.22
N TYR A 8 -1.36 4.18 0.99
CA TYR A 8 -2.52 4.94 1.42
C TYR A 8 -2.40 6.40 0.96
N GLY A 9 -3.02 6.74 -0.16
CA GLY A 9 -2.99 8.09 -0.72
C GLY A 9 -4.22 8.92 -0.37
N ASP A 10 -4.15 10.22 -0.64
CA ASP A 10 -5.24 11.17 -0.37
C ASP A 10 -6.49 10.88 -1.20
N ALA A 11 -6.30 10.62 -2.48
CA ALA A 11 -7.41 10.41 -3.40
C ALA A 11 -7.67 8.93 -3.68
N ARG A 12 -6.64 8.10 -3.56
CA ARG A 12 -6.70 6.69 -3.92
C ARG A 12 -5.77 5.86 -3.03
N VAL A 13 -6.14 4.61 -2.85
CA VAL A 13 -5.34 3.63 -2.12
C VAL A 13 -4.87 2.57 -3.12
N GLY A 14 -3.57 2.48 -3.33
CA GLY A 14 -2.97 1.46 -4.18
C GLY A 14 -2.82 0.15 -3.42
N VAL A 15 -3.13 -0.96 -4.06
CA VAL A 15 -3.06 -2.28 -3.44
C VAL A 15 -2.25 -3.23 -4.32
N ALA A 16 -1.33 -3.94 -3.69
CA ALA A 16 -0.55 -4.99 -4.34
C ALA A 16 -0.60 -6.27 -3.50
N ILE A 17 -0.29 -7.39 -4.11
CA ILE A 17 -0.38 -8.69 -3.45
C ILE A 17 0.80 -9.58 -3.89
N THR A 18 1.24 -10.46 -3.01
CA THR A 18 2.25 -11.46 -3.37
C THR A 18 1.61 -12.70 -3.98
N ASP A 19 2.43 -13.52 -4.62
CA ASP A 19 2.06 -14.90 -4.92
C ASP A 19 2.00 -15.71 -3.60
N GLU A 20 1.52 -16.94 -3.69
CA GLU A 20 1.38 -17.81 -2.51
C GLU A 20 2.72 -18.13 -1.85
N LEU A 21 3.80 -18.13 -2.62
CA LEU A 21 5.15 -18.41 -2.11
C LEU A 21 5.84 -17.17 -1.56
N GLU A 22 5.21 -15.99 -1.67
CA GLU A 22 5.75 -14.72 -1.17
C GLU A 22 7.08 -14.32 -1.83
N ILE A 23 7.25 -14.69 -3.09
CA ILE A 23 8.46 -14.42 -3.86
C ILE A 23 8.33 -13.13 -4.69
N THR A 24 7.18 -12.95 -5.32
CA THR A 24 6.93 -11.81 -6.21
C THR A 24 5.77 -10.97 -5.72
N ALA A 25 5.79 -9.68 -6.08
CA ALA A 25 4.71 -8.75 -5.78
C ALA A 25 4.09 -8.24 -7.09
N GLN A 26 2.77 -8.14 -7.11
CA GLN A 26 2.01 -7.68 -8.28
C GLN A 26 1.00 -6.63 -7.87
N GLY A 27 0.78 -5.63 -8.72
CA GLY A 27 -0.30 -4.68 -8.52
C GLY A 27 -1.64 -5.40 -8.60
N LEU A 28 -2.54 -5.11 -7.68
CA LEU A 28 -3.86 -5.74 -7.64
C LEU A 28 -4.97 -4.80 -8.09
N GLU A 29 -5.14 -3.70 -7.39
CA GLU A 29 -6.17 -2.72 -7.74
C GLU A 29 -5.93 -1.39 -7.05
N THR A 30 -6.68 -0.37 -7.48
CA THR A 30 -6.70 0.95 -6.84
C THR A 30 -8.10 1.18 -6.28
N ILE A 31 -8.17 1.55 -5.00
CA ILE A 31 -9.44 1.80 -4.31
C ILE A 31 -9.61 3.30 -4.15
N PRO A 32 -10.75 3.88 -4.58
CA PRO A 32 -11.01 5.30 -4.32
C PRO A 32 -11.05 5.57 -2.81
N ASN A 33 -10.37 6.62 -2.37
CA ASN A 33 -10.36 7.00 -0.96
C ASN A 33 -11.58 7.89 -0.66
N SER A 34 -12.77 7.30 -0.74
CA SER A 34 -14.02 8.00 -0.44
C SER A 34 -14.31 8.02 1.07
N SER A 35 -13.95 6.95 1.76
CA SER A 35 -14.04 6.86 3.22
C SER A 35 -13.22 5.65 3.68
N ASP A 36 -12.76 5.68 4.93
CA ASP A 36 -12.04 4.54 5.50
C ASP A 36 -12.94 3.31 5.60
N LYS A 37 -14.22 3.51 5.87
CA LYS A 37 -15.20 2.43 5.92
C LYS A 37 -15.28 1.68 4.58
N PHE A 38 -15.32 2.41 3.48
CA PHE A 38 -15.35 1.82 2.14
C PHE A 38 -14.06 1.04 1.84
N ILE A 39 -12.92 1.64 2.16
CA ILE A 39 -11.61 1.02 1.96
C ILE A 39 -11.49 -0.27 2.77
N LEU A 40 -11.85 -0.22 4.05
CA LEU A 40 -11.74 -1.38 4.94
C LEU A 40 -12.65 -2.52 4.50
N LYS A 41 -13.83 -2.19 4.01
CA LYS A 41 -14.77 -3.20 3.48
C LYS A 41 -14.17 -3.90 2.26
N ARG A 42 -13.58 -3.14 1.34
CA ARG A 42 -12.96 -3.72 0.14
C ARG A 42 -11.74 -4.56 0.51
N LEU A 43 -10.93 -4.10 1.45
CA LEU A 43 -9.77 -4.86 1.92
C LEU A 43 -10.20 -6.17 2.58
N GLU A 44 -11.31 -6.17 3.30
CA GLU A 44 -11.86 -7.40 3.89
C GLU A 44 -12.19 -8.42 2.81
N GLU A 45 -12.82 -8.01 1.72
CA GLU A 45 -13.11 -8.88 0.59
C GLU A 45 -11.82 -9.47 0.01
N ILE A 46 -10.80 -8.64 -0.18
CA ILE A 46 -9.50 -9.07 -0.72
C ILE A 46 -8.82 -10.06 0.24
N VAL A 47 -8.79 -9.74 1.53
CA VAL A 47 -8.19 -10.60 2.54
C VAL A 47 -8.83 -11.99 2.53
N ASN A 48 -10.15 -12.03 2.45
CA ASN A 48 -10.88 -13.30 2.44
C ASN A 48 -10.70 -14.08 1.13
N ASN A 49 -10.70 -13.38 0.00
CA ASN A 49 -10.59 -14.02 -1.32
C ASN A 49 -9.20 -14.58 -1.59
N TYR A 50 -8.15 -13.92 -1.08
CA TYR A 50 -6.77 -14.30 -1.36
C TYR A 50 -6.04 -14.93 -0.17
N ASN A 51 -6.72 -15.14 0.93
CA ASN A 51 -6.12 -15.74 2.12
C ASN A 51 -4.87 -14.99 2.60
N VAL A 52 -5.02 -13.69 2.82
CA VAL A 52 -3.93 -12.80 3.24
C VAL A 52 -3.61 -13.00 4.71
N LYS A 53 -2.33 -13.10 5.04
CA LYS A 53 -1.86 -13.28 6.43
C LYS A 53 -1.17 -12.04 7.02
N VAL A 54 -0.66 -11.17 6.17
CA VAL A 54 0.06 -9.97 6.57
C VAL A 54 -0.37 -8.80 5.68
N ILE A 55 -0.58 -7.64 6.28
CA ILE A 55 -0.82 -6.40 5.54
C ILE A 55 0.35 -5.46 5.82
N VAL A 56 0.97 -4.94 4.76
CA VAL A 56 2.10 -4.02 4.84
C VAL A 56 1.66 -2.66 4.32
N VAL A 57 1.88 -1.61 5.09
CA VAL A 57 1.50 -0.24 4.73
C VAL A 57 2.75 0.62 4.62
N GLY A 58 2.86 1.40 3.55
CA GLY A 58 3.95 2.35 3.39
C GLY A 58 3.79 3.56 4.30
N MET A 59 4.85 3.93 5.03
CA MET A 59 4.87 5.12 5.89
C MET A 59 5.55 6.27 5.18
N PRO A 60 4.83 7.34 4.87
CA PRO A 60 5.35 8.46 4.08
C PRO A 60 6.10 9.48 4.93
N PHE A 61 7.21 9.09 5.55
CA PHE A 61 8.06 10.02 6.30
C PHE A 61 8.62 11.10 5.38
N ASN A 62 8.87 12.29 5.94
CA ASN A 62 9.61 13.32 5.22
C ASN A 62 11.03 12.84 4.94
N MET A 63 11.69 13.38 3.93
CA MET A 63 13.02 12.94 3.53
C MET A 63 14.05 13.04 4.65
N ASN A 64 13.88 13.98 5.57
CA ASN A 64 14.76 14.15 6.73
C ASN A 64 14.39 13.23 7.91
N GLY A 65 13.42 12.34 7.74
CA GLY A 65 13.01 11.39 8.76
C GLY A 65 11.97 11.91 9.75
N THR A 66 11.55 13.18 9.64
CA THR A 66 10.52 13.71 10.51
C THR A 66 9.14 13.22 10.11
N LYS A 67 8.24 13.18 11.08
CA LYS A 67 6.84 12.82 10.84
C LYS A 67 6.06 14.06 10.41
N GLY A 68 5.46 13.98 9.24
CA GLY A 68 4.56 15.02 8.76
C GLY A 68 3.10 14.64 8.92
N GLU A 69 2.23 15.47 8.39
CA GLU A 69 0.78 15.24 8.42
C GLU A 69 0.39 13.89 7.80
N ARG A 70 1.05 13.51 6.70
CA ARG A 70 0.76 12.25 6.00
C ARG A 70 1.05 11.03 6.88
N VAL A 71 2.08 11.09 7.70
CA VAL A 71 2.41 10.00 8.63
C VAL A 71 1.30 9.86 9.66
N GLU A 72 0.83 10.97 10.24
CA GLU A 72 -0.25 10.92 11.23
C GLU A 72 -1.53 10.33 10.66
N ILE A 73 -1.91 10.72 9.44
CA ILE A 73 -3.08 10.18 8.75
C ILE A 73 -2.92 8.68 8.51
N THR A 74 -1.75 8.26 8.07
CA THR A 74 -1.46 6.86 7.80
C THR A 74 -1.44 6.03 9.08
N GLU A 75 -0.89 6.56 10.17
CA GLU A 75 -0.90 5.89 11.47
C GLU A 75 -2.33 5.65 11.97
N LYS A 76 -3.22 6.60 11.76
CA LYS A 76 -4.64 6.43 12.11
C LYS A 76 -5.29 5.33 11.29
N PHE A 77 -4.97 5.26 10.01
CA PHE A 77 -5.46 4.20 9.14
C PHE A 77 -4.94 2.83 9.56
N ILE A 78 -3.66 2.74 9.90
CA ILE A 78 -3.04 1.50 10.41
C ILE A 78 -3.76 1.05 11.70
N HIS A 79 -4.08 1.98 12.58
CA HIS A 79 -4.82 1.64 13.80
C HIS A 79 -6.18 1.02 13.47
N LYS A 80 -6.90 1.58 12.50
CA LYS A 80 -8.17 1.03 12.03
C LYS A 80 -8.01 -0.36 11.44
N LEU A 81 -6.92 -0.59 10.69
CA LEU A 81 -6.61 -1.91 10.16
C LEU A 81 -6.40 -2.92 11.28
N LYS A 82 -5.66 -2.55 12.32
CA LYS A 82 -5.40 -3.43 13.46
C LYS A 82 -6.68 -3.77 14.22
N CYS A 83 -7.59 -2.81 14.33
CA CYS A 83 -8.88 -3.06 14.99
C CYS A 83 -9.77 -3.99 14.17
N LYS A 84 -9.77 -3.84 12.85
CA LYS A 84 -10.62 -4.67 11.98
C LYS A 84 -10.04 -6.07 11.74
N PHE A 85 -8.74 -6.14 11.53
CA PHE A 85 -8.03 -7.39 11.19
C PHE A 85 -7.16 -7.85 12.36
N ASN A 86 -7.79 -8.16 13.48
CA ASN A 86 -7.06 -8.48 14.72
C ASN A 86 -6.30 -9.81 14.67
N THR A 87 -6.56 -10.66 13.69
CA THR A 87 -5.84 -11.94 13.50
C THR A 87 -4.76 -11.83 12.42
N ILE A 88 -4.64 -10.69 11.76
CA ILE A 88 -3.68 -10.45 10.67
C ILE A 88 -2.60 -9.52 11.19
N LYS A 89 -1.34 -9.83 10.85
CA LYS A 89 -0.21 -8.97 11.22
C LYS A 89 -0.21 -7.72 10.35
N ILE A 90 -0.15 -6.54 10.97
CA ILE A 90 -0.07 -5.26 10.26
C ILE A 90 1.34 -4.70 10.45
N GLU A 91 2.05 -4.49 9.36
CA GLU A 91 3.43 -4.01 9.36
C GLU A 91 3.51 -2.68 8.62
N ALA A 92 4.48 -1.84 9.00
CA ALA A 92 4.75 -0.59 8.31
C ALA A 92 6.13 -0.65 7.65
N VAL A 93 6.26 -0.05 6.47
CA VAL A 93 7.53 0.06 5.75
C VAL A 93 7.78 1.54 5.45
N ASP A 94 8.98 2.02 5.75
CA ASP A 94 9.38 3.39 5.45
C ASP A 94 9.49 3.58 3.93
N GLU A 95 8.64 4.40 3.34
CA GLU A 95 8.63 4.64 1.89
C GLU A 95 9.92 5.23 1.36
N ARG A 96 10.74 5.89 2.22
CA ARG A 96 12.05 6.39 1.81
C ARG A 96 13.02 5.28 1.41
N LEU A 97 12.74 4.06 1.86
CA LEU A 97 13.54 2.88 1.53
C LEU A 97 13.11 2.24 0.20
N THR A 98 12.08 2.77 -0.44
CA THR A 98 11.54 2.27 -1.70
C THR A 98 11.86 3.25 -2.83
N THR A 99 11.67 2.82 -4.08
CA THR A 99 11.82 3.68 -5.25
C THR A 99 10.49 4.36 -5.62
N VAL A 100 9.52 4.38 -4.72
CA VAL A 100 8.17 4.90 -4.94
C VAL A 100 8.19 6.33 -5.47
N ALA A 101 8.93 7.23 -4.81
CA ALA A 101 8.96 8.66 -5.21
C ALA A 101 9.52 8.85 -6.62
N ALA A 102 10.59 8.13 -6.95
CA ALA A 102 11.21 8.21 -8.28
C ALA A 102 10.25 7.72 -9.36
N HIS A 103 9.56 6.62 -9.11
CA HIS A 103 8.59 6.06 -10.07
C HIS A 103 7.38 6.96 -10.24
N LYS A 104 6.89 7.56 -9.18
CA LYS A 104 5.78 8.52 -9.29
C LYS A 104 6.14 9.72 -10.17
N THR A 105 7.40 10.14 -10.16
CA THR A 105 7.88 11.24 -11.00
C THR A 105 8.08 10.81 -12.46
N MET A 106 8.66 9.65 -12.69
CA MET A 106 9.03 9.19 -14.03
C MET A 106 7.83 8.80 -14.90
N ASN A 107 6.77 8.31 -14.31
CA ASN A 107 5.63 7.82 -15.07
C ASN A 107 4.68 8.90 -15.58
N PHE A 108 5.00 10.18 -15.36
CA PHE A 108 4.16 11.27 -15.82
C PHE A 108 4.32 11.61 -17.30
N LEU A 109 5.15 10.91 -18.04
CA LEU A 109 5.52 11.36 -19.39
C LEU A 109 4.71 10.78 -20.55
N ASP A 110 4.05 9.64 -20.42
CA ASP A 110 3.56 8.90 -21.61
C ASP A 110 2.11 8.45 -21.67
N ILE A 111 1.28 8.65 -20.66
CA ILE A 111 -0.08 8.11 -20.64
C ILE A 111 -1.08 9.17 -20.18
N ASN A 112 -2.36 8.98 -20.54
CA ASN A 112 -3.39 9.88 -20.06
C ASN A 112 -3.42 9.92 -18.51
N LYS A 113 -3.68 11.09 -17.98
CA LYS A 113 -3.52 11.41 -16.55
C LYS A 113 -4.22 10.43 -15.60
N LYS A 114 -5.36 9.89 -16.00
CA LYS A 114 -6.17 8.99 -15.18
C LYS A 114 -5.58 7.58 -15.08
N LYS A 115 -5.12 7.06 -16.20
CA LYS A 115 -4.46 5.75 -16.25
C LYS A 115 -3.12 5.76 -15.52
N LYS A 116 -2.37 6.85 -15.66
CA LYS A 116 -1.08 7.00 -14.97
C LYS A 116 -1.22 6.92 -13.46
N ARG A 117 -2.20 7.62 -12.90
CA ARG A 117 -2.40 7.65 -11.44
C ARG A 117 -2.75 6.27 -10.89
N SER A 118 -3.62 5.53 -11.57
CA SER A 118 -3.98 4.19 -11.16
C SER A 118 -2.79 3.24 -11.20
N ILE A 119 -2.01 3.29 -12.28
CA ILE A 119 -0.81 2.46 -12.43
C ILE A 119 0.25 2.83 -11.39
N VAL A 120 0.48 4.13 -11.18
CA VAL A 120 1.45 4.61 -10.20
C VAL A 120 1.10 4.14 -8.80
N ASP A 121 -0.17 4.18 -8.41
CA ASP A 121 -0.59 3.76 -7.08
C ASP A 121 -0.37 2.27 -6.86
N THR A 122 -0.66 1.42 -7.84
CA THR A 122 -0.42 -0.02 -7.72
C THR A 122 1.08 -0.34 -7.75
N ILE A 123 1.86 0.36 -8.55
CA ILE A 123 3.31 0.21 -8.59
C ILE A 123 3.92 0.62 -7.25
N SER A 124 3.44 1.71 -6.65
CA SER A 124 3.90 2.15 -5.34
C SER A 124 3.66 1.09 -4.28
N ALA A 125 2.46 0.51 -4.26
CA ALA A 125 2.14 -0.58 -3.34
C ALA A 125 3.01 -1.81 -3.60
N GLN A 126 3.30 -2.10 -4.87
CA GLN A 126 4.17 -3.21 -5.26
C GLN A 126 5.60 -3.01 -4.72
N TYR A 127 6.15 -1.80 -4.82
CA TYR A 127 7.49 -1.51 -4.30
C TYR A 127 7.55 -1.58 -2.78
N ILE A 128 6.51 -1.11 -2.10
CA ILE A 128 6.38 -1.23 -0.65
C ILE A 128 6.46 -2.71 -0.26
N LEU A 129 5.72 -3.54 -0.98
CA LEU A 129 5.65 -4.97 -0.72
C LEU A 129 6.98 -5.66 -1.01
N GLU A 130 7.64 -5.32 -2.12
CA GLU A 130 8.96 -5.85 -2.47
C GLU A 130 10.00 -5.50 -1.41
N THR A 131 9.97 -4.27 -0.90
CA THR A 131 10.87 -3.83 0.18
C THR A 131 10.68 -4.69 1.42
N TYR A 132 9.44 -4.99 1.77
CA TYR A 132 9.14 -5.85 2.92
C TYR A 132 9.65 -7.28 2.71
N ILE A 133 9.41 -7.85 1.54
CA ILE A 133 9.85 -9.21 1.20
C ILE A 133 11.38 -9.31 1.26
N ASN A 134 12.07 -8.32 0.71
CA ASN A 134 13.53 -8.33 0.63
C ASN A 134 14.24 -8.11 1.96
N LYS A 135 13.51 -7.60 2.96
CA LYS A 135 14.04 -7.41 4.32
C LYS A 135 14.12 -8.69 5.13
N LYS A 136 13.44 -9.70 4.72
CA LYS A 136 13.38 -10.97 5.45
C LYS A 136 14.65 -11.78 5.31
#